data_e1be82427a949c36608d40e4853cddc7
#
_entry.id   e1be82427a949c36608d40e4853cddc7
#
_cell.length_a   1.000
_cell.length_b   1.000
_cell.length_c   1.000
_cell.angle_alpha   90.00
_cell.angle_beta   90.00
_cell.angle_gamma   90.00
#
_symmetry.space_group_name_H-M   'P 1'
#
loop_
_entity.id
_entity.type
_entity.pdbx_description
1 polymer ?
#
loop_
_entity_poly.entity_id
_entity_poly.type
_entity_poly.pdbx_seq_one_letter_code
_entity_poly.pdbx_strand_id
1 'polypeptide(L)'
;EQVARHGGRAKLDELVEYITGRYSVTASSVAAYASTPPFTCKEGVVRLAAGDREIRKTPEQTRRMFRRPGAWAYRVRITTDHLRGSGSVAPVAVASILDLQFGETRQLESALGPQSVAWTGIQPQFGTIRRFLMDQDIAAGTEAFLVIHDDGTFSFEVGRELTGNALLDALSLIGAPATPSIDEARAALTAAVGLPEASPVSSVIGAYRERGDGDIADLLTSVRETLETGHAPTQPTHRADVDEILDLL
;
A
#
# COMPACT_ATOMS: atom_id res chain seq x y z
N GLU A 1 -12.40 27.16 -7.02
CA GLU A 1 -12.95 28.53 -7.15
C GLU A 1 -13.99 28.64 -8.24
N GLN A 2 -13.71 28.27 -9.52
CA GLN A 2 -14.67 28.41 -10.63
C GLN A 2 -15.97 27.62 -10.43
N VAL A 3 -15.87 26.34 -10.05
CA VAL A 3 -17.06 25.52 -9.75
C VAL A 3 -17.88 26.13 -8.62
N ALA A 4 -17.24 26.68 -7.59
CA ALA A 4 -17.92 27.35 -6.49
C ALA A 4 -18.63 28.65 -6.94
N ARG A 5 -18.00 29.45 -7.81
CA ARG A 5 -18.60 30.68 -8.39
C ARG A 5 -19.83 30.41 -9.23
N HIS A 6 -19.94 29.22 -9.83
CA HIS A 6 -21.10 28.81 -10.63
C HIS A 6 -22.08 27.96 -9.82
N GLY A 7 -22.24 28.24 -8.54
CA GLY A 7 -23.20 27.53 -7.69
C GLY A 7 -22.90 26.04 -7.47
N GLY A 8 -21.61 25.66 -7.48
CA GLY A 8 -21.18 24.30 -7.25
C GLY A 8 -21.27 23.36 -8.47
N ARG A 9 -21.53 23.90 -9.67
CA ARG A 9 -21.62 23.16 -10.94
C ARG A 9 -20.95 23.93 -12.05
N ALA A 10 -20.22 23.24 -12.95
CA ALA A 10 -19.69 23.82 -14.18
C ALA A 10 -19.60 22.74 -15.25
N LYS A 11 -19.71 23.10 -16.51
CA LYS A 11 -19.44 22.16 -17.60
C LYS A 11 -17.96 21.93 -17.73
N LEU A 12 -17.57 20.69 -18.01
CA LEU A 12 -16.16 20.31 -18.14
C LEU A 12 -15.47 21.09 -19.25
N ASP A 13 -16.13 21.24 -20.41
CA ASP A 13 -15.58 21.94 -21.56
C ASP A 13 -15.31 23.43 -21.25
N GLU A 14 -16.24 24.10 -20.56
CA GLU A 14 -16.07 25.49 -20.12
C GLU A 14 -14.92 25.64 -19.12
N LEU A 15 -14.75 24.65 -18.20
CA LEU A 15 -13.63 24.63 -17.28
C LEU A 15 -12.30 24.38 -17.99
N VAL A 16 -12.28 23.46 -18.95
CA VAL A 16 -11.08 23.16 -19.76
C VAL A 16 -10.65 24.43 -20.51
N GLU A 17 -11.56 25.06 -21.25
CA GLU A 17 -11.27 26.28 -22.00
C GLU A 17 -10.76 27.41 -21.09
N TYR A 18 -11.44 27.66 -19.99
CA TYR A 18 -11.05 28.69 -19.03
C TYR A 18 -9.66 28.45 -18.41
N ILE A 19 -9.39 27.21 -18.00
CA ILE A 19 -8.15 26.88 -17.30
C ILE A 19 -6.96 26.81 -18.27
N THR A 20 -7.12 26.18 -19.43
CA THR A 20 -6.05 26.08 -20.44
C THR A 20 -5.72 27.42 -21.06
N GLY A 21 -6.70 28.32 -21.20
CA GLY A 21 -6.48 29.70 -21.69
C GLY A 21 -5.74 30.59 -20.67
N ARG A 22 -5.74 30.24 -19.39
CA ARG A 22 -5.16 31.06 -18.34
C ARG A 22 -3.89 30.48 -17.71
N TYR A 23 -3.73 29.17 -17.79
CA TYR A 23 -2.60 28.45 -17.19
C TYR A 23 -1.98 27.50 -18.21
N SER A 24 -0.69 27.27 -18.10
CA SER A 24 0.04 26.33 -18.97
C SER A 24 -0.20 24.89 -18.52
N VAL A 25 -1.43 24.39 -18.74
CA VAL A 25 -1.85 23.02 -18.41
C VAL A 25 -2.58 22.38 -19.59
N THR A 26 -2.57 21.06 -19.69
CA THR A 26 -3.25 20.34 -20.77
C THR A 26 -4.73 20.12 -20.46
N ALA A 27 -5.56 20.01 -21.49
CA ALA A 27 -6.97 19.66 -21.36
C ALA A 27 -7.19 18.32 -20.62
N SER A 28 -6.34 17.34 -20.88
CA SER A 28 -6.37 16.04 -20.21
C SER A 28 -6.10 16.14 -18.72
N SER A 29 -5.16 17.01 -18.31
CA SER A 29 -4.90 17.26 -16.90
C SER A 29 -6.10 17.89 -16.21
N VAL A 30 -6.74 18.90 -16.86
CA VAL A 30 -7.94 19.53 -16.30
C VAL A 30 -9.07 18.51 -16.14
N ALA A 31 -9.32 17.65 -17.14
CA ALA A 31 -10.35 16.62 -17.08
C ALA A 31 -10.07 15.58 -15.97
N ALA A 32 -8.82 15.18 -15.79
CA ALA A 32 -8.42 14.28 -14.72
C ALA A 32 -8.70 14.90 -13.35
N TYR A 33 -8.29 16.15 -13.12
CA TYR A 33 -8.57 16.86 -11.86
C TYR A 33 -10.05 17.10 -11.61
N ALA A 34 -10.83 17.42 -12.67
CA ALA A 34 -12.27 17.61 -12.57
C ALA A 34 -13.05 16.33 -12.20
N SER A 35 -12.42 15.17 -12.37
CA SER A 35 -12.97 13.86 -12.01
C SER A 35 -12.43 13.32 -10.67
N THR A 36 -11.64 14.12 -9.98
CA THR A 36 -10.96 13.74 -8.74
C THR A 36 -11.50 14.57 -7.58
N PRO A 37 -11.62 14.01 -6.38
CA PRO A 37 -12.02 14.76 -5.19
C PRO A 37 -11.22 16.07 -5.01
N PRO A 38 -11.86 17.15 -4.57
CA PRO A 38 -13.27 17.24 -4.12
C PRO A 38 -14.30 17.39 -5.23
N PHE A 39 -13.97 17.06 -6.48
CA PHE A 39 -14.89 17.16 -7.62
C PHE A 39 -15.42 15.79 -8.06
N THR A 40 -16.59 15.80 -8.68
CA THR A 40 -17.12 14.67 -9.45
C THR A 40 -17.50 15.17 -10.83
N CYS A 41 -17.16 14.41 -11.89
CA CYS A 41 -17.57 14.68 -13.24
C CYS A 41 -18.50 13.57 -13.72
N LYS A 42 -19.77 13.90 -14.00
CA LYS A 42 -20.75 12.99 -14.60
C LYS A 42 -21.39 13.68 -15.77
N GLU A 43 -21.46 13.00 -16.91
CA GLU A 43 -22.09 13.50 -18.15
C GLU A 43 -21.56 14.89 -18.56
N GLY A 44 -20.24 15.11 -18.40
CA GLY A 44 -19.62 16.40 -18.74
C GLY A 44 -19.94 17.55 -17.78
N VAL A 45 -20.59 17.27 -16.64
CA VAL A 45 -20.84 18.26 -15.58
C VAL A 45 -19.98 17.99 -14.37
N VAL A 46 -19.12 18.94 -14.05
CA VAL A 46 -18.28 18.94 -12.86
C VAL A 46 -19.04 19.57 -11.70
N ARG A 47 -19.04 18.90 -10.56
CA ARG A 47 -19.67 19.36 -9.32
C ARG A 47 -18.67 19.22 -8.18
N LEU A 48 -18.79 20.08 -7.16
CA LEU A 48 -18.20 19.79 -5.87
C LEU A 48 -18.87 18.53 -5.34
N ALA A 49 -18.09 17.52 -4.99
CA ALA A 49 -18.60 16.35 -4.30
C ALA A 49 -19.30 16.85 -3.03
N ALA A 50 -20.58 16.50 -2.86
CA ALA A 50 -21.26 16.72 -1.59
C ALA A 50 -20.45 15.94 -0.53
N GLY A 51 -19.97 16.63 0.51
CA GLY A 51 -19.14 16.03 1.54
C GLY A 51 -19.69 14.68 1.98
N ASP A 52 -18.83 13.75 2.32
CA ASP A 52 -19.04 12.44 2.95
C ASP A 52 -19.45 11.23 2.09
N ARG A 53 -19.32 11.23 0.76
CA ARG A 53 -19.59 10.01 -0.03
C ARG A 53 -18.49 9.58 -0.97
N GLU A 54 -17.25 9.74 -0.60
CA GLU A 54 -16.22 8.86 -1.14
C GLU A 54 -16.18 7.61 -0.29
N ILE A 55 -16.48 6.47 -0.93
CA ILE A 55 -16.04 5.18 -0.44
C ILE A 55 -14.52 5.21 -0.60
N ARG A 56 -13.83 5.91 0.30
CA ARG A 56 -12.39 5.84 0.42
C ARG A 56 -12.10 4.43 0.87
N LYS A 57 -11.34 3.68 0.08
CA LYS A 57 -10.79 2.41 0.58
C LYS A 57 -10.10 2.72 1.89
N THR A 58 -10.47 1.99 2.93
CA THR A 58 -9.78 2.12 4.21
C THR A 58 -8.32 1.67 4.06
N PRO A 59 -7.42 2.05 4.96
CA PRO A 59 -6.04 1.58 4.91
C PRO A 59 -5.95 0.05 4.84
N GLU A 60 -6.82 -0.66 5.56
CA GLU A 60 -6.92 -2.13 5.57
C GLU A 60 -7.31 -2.71 4.21
N GLN A 61 -8.09 -2.00 3.42
CA GLN A 61 -8.53 -2.40 2.07
C GLN A 61 -7.58 -1.94 0.96
N THR A 62 -6.51 -1.22 1.33
CA THR A 62 -5.60 -0.62 0.37
C THR A 62 -4.44 -1.55 0.06
N ARG A 63 -4.21 -1.78 -1.24
CA ARG A 63 -3.08 -2.58 -1.71
C ARG A 63 -1.75 -2.05 -1.18
N ARG A 64 -0.85 -2.95 -0.77
CA ARG A 64 0.50 -2.65 -0.26
C ARG A 64 0.54 -1.77 1.00
N MET A 65 -0.58 -1.61 1.68
CA MET A 65 -0.68 -0.90 2.95
C MET A 65 -0.94 -1.90 4.07
N PHE A 66 -0.06 -2.00 5.05
CA PHE A 66 -0.11 -3.03 6.07
C PHE A 66 -0.13 -2.42 7.47
N ARG A 67 -1.07 -2.87 8.31
CA ARG A 67 -1.08 -2.51 9.71
C ARG A 67 0.00 -3.29 10.45
N ARG A 68 0.80 -2.60 11.23
CA ARG A 68 1.82 -3.16 12.12
C ARG A 68 1.60 -2.64 13.53
N PRO A 69 2.18 -3.28 14.57
CA PRO A 69 2.11 -2.72 15.92
C PRO A 69 2.63 -1.27 15.95
N GLY A 70 1.75 -0.32 16.29
CA GLY A 70 2.08 1.10 16.39
C GLY A 70 2.34 1.83 15.07
N ALA A 71 2.07 1.24 13.89
CA ALA A 71 2.39 1.88 12.61
C ALA A 71 1.57 1.35 11.42
N TRP A 72 1.56 2.15 10.36
CA TRP A 72 1.16 1.74 9.01
C TRP A 72 2.38 1.69 8.11
N ALA A 73 2.58 0.60 7.39
CA ALA A 73 3.68 0.40 6.45
C ALA A 73 3.16 0.35 5.02
N TYR A 74 3.62 1.27 4.17
CA TYR A 74 3.33 1.28 2.74
C TYR A 74 4.50 0.73 1.96
N ARG A 75 4.33 -0.45 1.33
CA ARG A 75 5.36 -1.11 0.53
C ARG A 75 5.52 -0.43 -0.83
N VAL A 76 6.73 -0.03 -1.14
CA VAL A 76 7.12 0.61 -2.39
C VAL A 76 8.31 -0.12 -3.01
N ARG A 77 8.37 -0.12 -4.35
CA ARG A 77 9.56 -0.54 -5.07
C ARG A 77 10.39 0.69 -5.44
N ILE A 78 11.63 0.71 -5.06
CA ILE A 78 12.52 1.83 -5.33
C ILE A 78 12.82 1.91 -6.83
N THR A 79 12.70 3.09 -7.40
CA THR A 79 12.92 3.38 -8.81
C THR A 79 14.12 4.31 -8.99
N THR A 80 14.62 4.40 -10.23
CA THR A 80 15.66 5.37 -10.58
C THR A 80 15.22 6.82 -10.35
N ASP A 81 13.91 7.12 -10.44
CA ASP A 81 13.39 8.46 -10.17
C ASP A 81 13.46 8.79 -8.68
N HIS A 82 13.19 7.83 -7.79
CA HIS A 82 13.41 8.01 -6.35
C HIS A 82 14.89 8.33 -6.04
N LEU A 83 15.84 7.65 -6.70
CA LEU A 83 17.27 7.92 -6.56
C LEU A 83 17.67 9.32 -7.07
N ARG A 84 16.97 9.84 -8.09
CA ARG A 84 17.15 11.20 -8.60
C ARG A 84 16.53 12.28 -7.72
N GLY A 85 15.69 11.89 -6.75
CA GLY A 85 15.04 12.80 -5.80
C GLY A 85 13.56 13.05 -6.04
N SER A 86 12.90 12.28 -6.91
CA SER A 86 11.45 12.32 -7.03
C SER A 86 10.79 11.85 -5.74
N GLY A 87 9.63 12.41 -5.43
CA GLY A 87 8.76 11.90 -4.37
C GLY A 87 8.11 10.57 -4.73
N SER A 88 7.49 9.93 -3.76
CA SER A 88 6.74 8.69 -3.94
C SER A 88 5.24 8.93 -3.88
N VAL A 89 4.52 8.58 -4.96
CA VAL A 89 3.06 8.63 -4.97
C VAL A 89 2.51 7.63 -3.95
N ALA A 90 1.51 8.06 -3.19
CA ALA A 90 0.89 7.28 -2.13
C ALA A 90 -0.60 7.05 -2.42
N PRO A 91 -1.18 5.95 -1.94
CA PRO A 91 -2.64 5.77 -2.00
C PRO A 91 -3.35 6.79 -1.10
N VAL A 92 -4.61 7.10 -1.42
CA VAL A 92 -5.44 8.04 -0.65
C VAL A 92 -5.58 7.63 0.83
N ALA A 93 -5.45 6.34 1.11
CA ALA A 93 -5.41 5.82 2.49
C ALA A 93 -4.34 6.49 3.37
N VAL A 94 -3.21 6.93 2.80
CA VAL A 94 -2.19 7.70 3.54
C VAL A 94 -2.74 9.03 4.04
N ALA A 95 -3.57 9.71 3.23
CA ALA A 95 -4.24 10.93 3.67
C ALA A 95 -5.22 10.64 4.82
N SER A 96 -5.93 9.50 4.78
CA SER A 96 -6.83 9.10 5.86
C SER A 96 -6.09 8.78 7.17
N ILE A 97 -4.92 8.11 7.09
CA ILE A 97 -4.07 7.83 8.25
C ILE A 97 -3.57 9.13 8.90
N LEU A 98 -3.21 10.12 8.07
CA LEU A 98 -2.65 11.38 8.51
C LEU A 98 -3.72 12.46 8.79
N ASP A 99 -5.00 12.17 8.60
CA ASP A 99 -6.08 13.18 8.61
C ASP A 99 -5.71 14.40 7.73
N LEU A 100 -5.18 14.12 6.55
CA LEU A 100 -4.71 15.12 5.60
C LEU A 100 -5.83 15.47 4.63
N GLN A 101 -6.16 16.77 4.53
CA GLN A 101 -7.15 17.25 3.57
C GLN A 101 -6.50 17.61 2.23
N PHE A 102 -7.32 17.66 1.18
CA PHE A 102 -6.85 18.12 -0.14
C PHE A 102 -6.34 19.58 -0.06
N GLY A 103 -5.15 19.80 -0.59
CA GLY A 103 -4.45 21.08 -0.53
C GLY A 103 -3.48 21.20 0.64
N GLU A 104 -3.45 20.26 1.56
CA GLU A 104 -2.59 20.30 2.74
C GLU A 104 -1.27 19.56 2.56
N THR A 105 -0.32 19.92 3.39
CA THR A 105 0.98 19.27 3.55
C THR A 105 1.25 19.07 5.02
N ARG A 106 1.69 17.87 5.39
CA ARG A 106 2.14 17.54 6.74
C ARG A 106 3.62 17.20 6.75
N GLN A 107 4.31 17.60 7.80
CA GLN A 107 5.69 17.19 8.07
C GLN A 107 5.68 16.14 9.17
N LEU A 108 6.33 15.01 8.92
CA LEU A 108 6.49 13.91 9.86
C LEU A 108 7.95 13.88 10.29
N GLU A 109 8.21 13.91 11.58
CA GLU A 109 9.58 13.81 12.10
C GLU A 109 10.20 12.46 11.76
N SER A 110 11.49 12.46 11.39
CA SER A 110 12.25 11.24 11.12
C SER A 110 13.72 11.40 11.49
N ALA A 111 14.44 10.29 11.57
CA ALA A 111 15.87 10.25 11.93
C ALA A 111 16.76 11.12 11.01
N LEU A 112 16.39 11.28 9.74
CA LEU A 112 17.14 12.07 8.76
C LEU A 112 16.45 13.39 8.41
N GLY A 113 15.71 13.97 9.38
CA GLY A 113 14.94 15.21 9.23
C GLY A 113 13.52 14.98 8.72
N PRO A 114 12.70 16.04 8.69
CA PRO A 114 11.26 15.91 8.47
C PRO A 114 10.93 15.37 7.07
N GLN A 115 9.95 14.45 7.02
CA GLN A 115 9.40 13.90 5.78
C GLN A 115 8.08 14.58 5.46
N SER A 116 8.00 15.25 4.32
CA SER A 116 6.76 15.84 3.87
C SER A 116 5.83 14.82 3.24
N VAL A 117 4.53 14.97 3.53
CA VAL A 117 3.44 14.30 2.81
C VAL A 117 2.45 15.38 2.38
N ALA A 118 2.21 15.52 1.09
CA ALA A 118 1.33 16.53 0.53
C ALA A 118 0.20 15.89 -0.27
N TRP A 119 -0.99 16.47 -0.21
CA TRP A 119 -2.10 16.09 -1.08
C TRP A 119 -2.56 17.29 -1.91
N THR A 120 -1.83 17.59 -2.96
CA THR A 120 -2.11 18.72 -3.89
C THR A 120 -2.54 18.26 -5.27
N GLY A 121 -2.46 16.96 -5.55
CA GLY A 121 -2.80 16.34 -6.82
C GLY A 121 -3.88 15.27 -6.68
N ILE A 122 -3.99 14.39 -7.68
CA ILE A 122 -4.96 13.28 -7.69
C ILE A 122 -4.77 12.35 -6.49
N GLN A 123 -3.52 12.13 -6.10
CA GLN A 123 -3.14 11.28 -4.97
C GLN A 123 -2.20 12.03 -4.01
N PRO A 124 -2.18 11.66 -2.74
CA PRO A 124 -1.13 12.11 -1.83
C PRO A 124 0.24 11.69 -2.34
N GLN A 125 1.27 12.41 -1.91
CA GLN A 125 2.64 12.15 -2.30
C GLN A 125 3.56 12.37 -1.10
N PHE A 126 4.42 11.40 -0.84
CA PHE A 126 5.60 11.64 -0.01
C PHE A 126 6.58 12.50 -0.79
N GLY A 127 7.18 13.49 -0.14
CA GLY A 127 8.32 14.21 -0.68
C GLY A 127 9.49 13.28 -0.94
N THR A 128 10.61 13.83 -1.43
CA THR A 128 11.79 13.01 -1.75
C THR A 128 12.25 12.15 -0.57
N ILE A 129 12.42 10.87 -0.84
CA ILE A 129 12.99 9.88 0.09
C ILE A 129 14.49 9.64 -0.18
N ARG A 130 15.09 10.40 -1.10
CA ARG A 130 16.46 10.20 -1.57
C ARG A 130 17.49 10.14 -0.43
N ARG A 131 17.32 10.96 0.62
CA ARG A 131 18.25 10.97 1.76
C ARG A 131 18.34 9.61 2.47
N PHE A 132 17.21 8.89 2.62
CA PHE A 132 17.18 7.55 3.21
C PHE A 132 17.83 6.52 2.28
N LEU A 133 17.62 6.66 0.95
CA LEU A 133 18.22 5.77 -0.03
C LEU A 133 19.75 5.92 -0.06
N MET A 134 20.25 7.15 0.06
CA MET A 134 21.69 7.43 0.09
C MET A 134 22.33 6.99 1.40
N ASP A 135 21.65 7.17 2.55
CA ASP A 135 22.13 6.77 3.86
C ASP A 135 22.36 5.26 3.98
N GLN A 136 21.50 4.46 3.32
CA GLN A 136 21.53 3.00 3.38
C GLN A 136 22.05 2.34 2.08
N ASP A 137 22.59 3.12 1.14
CA ASP A 137 23.11 2.66 -0.17
C ASP A 137 22.10 1.79 -0.96
N ILE A 138 20.84 2.25 -1.05
CA ILE A 138 19.74 1.49 -1.65
C ILE A 138 19.73 1.64 -3.17
N ALA A 139 19.71 0.51 -3.88
CA ALA A 139 19.62 0.43 -5.33
C ALA A 139 18.16 0.48 -5.85
N ALA A 140 18.00 0.83 -7.13
CA ALA A 140 16.72 0.68 -7.82
C ALA A 140 16.33 -0.80 -7.91
N GLY A 141 15.03 -1.09 -7.75
CA GLY A 141 14.49 -2.44 -7.73
C GLY A 141 14.28 -3.01 -6.34
N THR A 142 14.90 -2.42 -5.29
CA THR A 142 14.72 -2.83 -3.89
C THR A 142 13.28 -2.57 -3.44
N GLU A 143 12.69 -3.52 -2.73
CA GLU A 143 11.43 -3.32 -2.00
C GLU A 143 11.73 -2.62 -0.66
N ALA A 144 10.92 -1.63 -0.32
CA ALA A 144 11.06 -0.86 0.91
C ALA A 144 9.68 -0.49 1.48
N PHE A 145 9.68 0.01 2.70
CA PHE A 145 8.47 0.46 3.38
C PHE A 145 8.61 1.93 3.80
N LEU A 146 7.60 2.71 3.46
CA LEU A 146 7.38 4.04 3.99
C LEU A 146 6.46 3.88 5.20
N VAL A 147 6.99 4.06 6.40
CA VAL A 147 6.28 3.74 7.66
C VAL A 147 5.82 5.01 8.34
N ILE A 148 4.53 5.07 8.62
CA ILE A 148 3.89 6.14 9.38
C ILE A 148 3.55 5.57 10.74
N HIS A 149 4.18 6.07 11.79
CA HIS A 149 3.94 5.64 13.16
C HIS A 149 2.70 6.35 13.75
N ASP A 150 2.03 5.68 14.68
CA ASP A 150 0.83 6.22 15.34
C ASP A 150 1.14 7.49 16.15
N ASP A 151 2.39 7.71 16.54
CA ASP A 151 2.87 8.94 17.18
C ASP A 151 3.11 10.11 16.20
N GLY A 152 2.87 9.89 14.89
CA GLY A 152 3.05 10.89 13.85
C GLY A 152 4.48 11.00 13.33
N THR A 153 5.38 10.10 13.70
CA THR A 153 6.74 10.03 13.14
C THR A 153 6.79 9.18 11.86
N PHE A 154 7.89 9.27 11.15
CA PHE A 154 8.14 8.54 9.90
C PHE A 154 9.45 7.76 9.97
N SER A 155 9.45 6.54 9.44
CA SER A 155 10.68 5.80 9.16
C SER A 155 10.67 5.21 7.75
N PHE A 156 11.87 5.01 7.21
CA PHE A 156 12.12 4.28 5.97
C PHE A 156 12.78 2.96 6.33
N GLU A 157 12.21 1.85 5.87
CA GLU A 157 12.72 0.52 6.15
C GLU A 157 12.94 -0.25 4.85
N VAL A 158 14.09 -0.93 4.75
CA VAL A 158 14.38 -1.82 3.61
C VAL A 158 13.63 -3.13 3.79
N GLY A 159 12.97 -3.59 2.74
CA GLY A 159 12.38 -4.92 2.70
C GLY A 159 13.46 -6.00 2.76
N ARG A 160 13.19 -7.08 3.47
CA ARG A 160 14.08 -8.25 3.50
C ARG A 160 14.01 -8.98 2.17
N GLU A 161 15.13 -9.58 1.75
CA GLU A 161 15.17 -10.45 0.58
C GLU A 161 14.26 -11.67 0.76
N LEU A 162 13.68 -12.12 -0.34
CA LEU A 162 12.86 -13.33 -0.36
C LEU A 162 13.78 -14.55 -0.30
N THR A 163 13.40 -15.52 0.51
CA THR A 163 14.21 -16.71 0.84
C THR A 163 13.76 -17.95 0.09
N GLY A 164 12.58 -17.92 -0.54
CA GLY A 164 11.89 -19.08 -1.09
C GLY A 164 11.04 -19.84 -0.06
N ASN A 165 11.10 -19.46 1.22
CA ASN A 165 10.15 -19.94 2.23
C ASN A 165 8.90 -19.10 2.20
N ALA A 166 7.78 -19.67 1.76
CA ALA A 166 6.56 -18.93 1.50
C ALA A 166 6.03 -18.15 2.72
N LEU A 167 6.16 -18.69 3.94
CA LEU A 167 5.72 -18.01 5.15
C LEU A 167 6.63 -16.84 5.52
N LEU A 168 7.93 -17.04 5.47
CA LEU A 168 8.92 -15.97 5.74
C LEU A 168 8.85 -14.88 4.66
N ASP A 169 8.61 -15.28 3.41
CA ASP A 169 8.48 -14.35 2.29
C ASP A 169 7.19 -13.53 2.41
N ALA A 170 6.06 -14.14 2.83
CA ALA A 170 4.84 -13.42 3.12
C ALA A 170 5.04 -12.38 4.24
N LEU A 171 5.74 -12.74 5.32
CA LEU A 171 6.11 -11.79 6.39
C LEU A 171 7.03 -10.68 5.88
N SER A 172 7.99 -11.01 5.01
CA SER A 172 8.85 -10.00 4.37
C SER A 172 8.05 -8.99 3.57
N LEU A 173 7.07 -9.46 2.79
CA LEU A 173 6.24 -8.61 1.92
C LEU A 173 5.30 -7.68 2.68
N ILE A 174 4.99 -7.95 3.95
CA ILE A 174 4.24 -7.03 4.83
C ILE A 174 5.16 -6.21 5.75
N GLY A 175 6.47 -6.43 5.69
CA GLY A 175 7.44 -5.78 6.55
C GLY A 175 7.39 -6.24 8.02
N ALA A 176 6.79 -7.38 8.30
CA ALA A 176 6.80 -7.96 9.65
C ALA A 176 8.13 -8.67 9.96
N PRO A 177 8.56 -8.74 11.22
CA PRO A 177 9.74 -9.52 11.60
C PRO A 177 9.64 -10.98 11.17
N ALA A 178 10.79 -11.61 10.88
CA ALA A 178 10.83 -13.05 10.72
C ALA A 178 10.57 -13.72 12.07
N THR A 179 9.70 -14.71 12.11
CA THR A 179 9.45 -15.52 13.29
C THR A 179 9.41 -16.99 12.91
N PRO A 180 9.95 -17.89 13.73
CA PRO A 180 9.78 -19.32 13.55
C PRO A 180 8.40 -19.83 14.01
N SER A 181 7.66 -19.01 14.75
CA SER A 181 6.33 -19.35 15.27
C SER A 181 5.27 -19.15 14.18
N ILE A 182 4.58 -20.23 13.84
CA ILE A 182 3.48 -20.20 12.86
C ILE A 182 2.32 -19.35 13.38
N ASP A 183 2.02 -19.42 14.68
CA ASP A 183 0.94 -18.64 15.30
C ASP A 183 1.24 -17.15 15.28
N GLU A 184 2.49 -16.75 15.61
CA GLU A 184 2.92 -15.35 15.50
C GLU A 184 2.88 -14.85 14.05
N ALA A 185 3.34 -15.66 13.10
CA ALA A 185 3.28 -15.34 11.68
C ALA A 185 1.83 -15.14 11.21
N ARG A 186 0.94 -16.07 11.59
CA ARG A 186 -0.50 -15.98 11.29
C ARG A 186 -1.11 -14.72 11.91
N ALA A 187 -0.82 -14.43 13.17
CA ALA A 187 -1.31 -13.24 13.86
C ALA A 187 -0.85 -11.95 13.14
N ALA A 188 0.44 -11.86 12.79
CA ALA A 188 0.98 -10.71 12.06
C ALA A 188 0.33 -10.53 10.68
N LEU A 189 0.16 -11.60 9.91
CA LEU A 189 -0.48 -11.58 8.60
C LEU A 189 -1.96 -11.20 8.67
N THR A 190 -2.66 -11.65 9.71
CA THR A 190 -4.08 -11.33 9.97
C THR A 190 -4.24 -9.87 10.37
N ALA A 191 -3.43 -9.39 11.31
CA ALA A 191 -3.43 -8.01 11.77
C ALA A 191 -3.07 -7.01 10.65
N ALA A 192 -2.15 -7.39 9.75
CA ALA A 192 -1.69 -6.54 8.66
C ALA A 192 -2.82 -6.09 7.70
N VAL A 193 -3.91 -6.85 7.63
CA VAL A 193 -5.10 -6.54 6.83
C VAL A 193 -6.33 -6.16 7.68
N GLY A 194 -6.11 -5.86 8.95
CA GLY A 194 -7.14 -5.39 9.88
C GLY A 194 -8.19 -6.43 10.27
N LEU A 195 -7.89 -7.70 10.10
CA LEU A 195 -8.80 -8.78 10.50
C LEU A 195 -8.60 -9.17 11.99
N PRO A 196 -9.66 -9.62 12.68
CA PRO A 196 -9.55 -10.21 14.01
C PRO A 196 -8.62 -11.43 14.01
N GLU A 197 -7.85 -11.62 15.08
CA GLU A 197 -6.90 -12.73 15.23
C GLU A 197 -7.53 -14.12 15.00
N ALA A 198 -8.76 -14.30 15.45
CA ALA A 198 -9.53 -15.55 15.28
C ALA A 198 -10.04 -15.80 13.86
N SER A 199 -9.73 -14.92 12.90
CA SER A 199 -10.21 -15.07 11.52
C SER A 199 -9.69 -16.36 10.88
N PRO A 200 -10.53 -17.09 10.11
CA PRO A 200 -10.10 -18.25 9.35
C PRO A 200 -9.00 -17.88 8.35
N VAL A 201 -8.04 -18.77 8.12
CA VAL A 201 -6.94 -18.57 7.14
C VAL A 201 -7.49 -18.25 5.73
N SER A 202 -8.60 -18.87 5.34
CA SER A 202 -9.28 -18.58 4.07
C SER A 202 -9.74 -17.12 3.95
N SER A 203 -10.21 -16.52 5.05
CA SER A 203 -10.62 -15.11 5.09
C SER A 203 -9.41 -14.18 4.97
N VAL A 204 -8.28 -14.53 5.60
CA VAL A 204 -7.03 -13.79 5.49
C VAL A 204 -6.52 -13.79 4.05
N ILE A 205 -6.49 -14.97 3.40
CA ILE A 205 -6.11 -15.11 1.98
C ILE A 205 -7.06 -14.30 1.09
N GLY A 206 -8.38 -14.37 1.35
CA GLY A 206 -9.40 -13.60 0.64
C GLY A 206 -9.15 -12.10 0.73
N ALA A 207 -8.87 -11.59 1.92
CA ALA A 207 -8.59 -10.17 2.13
C ALA A 207 -7.38 -9.68 1.33
N TYR A 208 -6.28 -10.45 1.27
CA TYR A 208 -5.13 -10.10 0.42
C TYR A 208 -5.48 -10.09 -1.06
N ARG A 209 -6.29 -11.03 -1.55
CA ARG A 209 -6.76 -11.06 -2.96
C ARG A 209 -7.64 -9.87 -3.29
N GLU A 210 -8.62 -9.56 -2.46
CA GLU A 210 -9.59 -8.47 -2.67
C GLU A 210 -8.91 -7.11 -2.75
N ARG A 211 -7.87 -6.88 -1.97
CA ARG A 211 -7.11 -5.62 -2.00
C ARG A 211 -6.06 -5.58 -3.11
N GLY A 212 -5.81 -6.70 -3.82
CA GLY A 212 -4.89 -6.80 -4.96
C GLY A 212 -3.44 -7.13 -4.58
N ASP A 213 -3.19 -7.65 -3.38
CA ASP A 213 -1.90 -8.20 -2.92
C ASP A 213 -1.82 -9.71 -3.25
N GLY A 214 -1.96 -10.05 -4.55
CA GLY A 214 -1.99 -11.43 -5.03
C GLY A 214 -0.72 -12.20 -4.74
N ASP A 215 0.44 -11.53 -4.77
CA ASP A 215 1.74 -12.08 -4.40
C ASP A 215 1.73 -12.71 -2.99
N ILE A 216 1.18 -12.00 -2.02
CA ILE A 216 1.04 -12.50 -0.65
C ILE A 216 -0.03 -13.60 -0.58
N ALA A 217 -1.18 -13.41 -1.22
CA ALA A 217 -2.26 -14.38 -1.20
C ALA A 217 -1.84 -15.75 -1.79
N ASP A 218 -0.98 -15.75 -2.82
CA ASP A 218 -0.47 -16.97 -3.44
C ASP A 218 0.53 -17.70 -2.51
N LEU A 219 1.41 -16.96 -1.84
CA LEU A 219 2.29 -17.52 -0.81
C LEU A 219 1.48 -18.14 0.34
N LEU A 220 0.47 -17.43 0.87
CA LEU A 220 -0.39 -17.95 1.94
C LEU A 220 -1.20 -19.17 1.50
N THR A 221 -1.60 -19.23 0.22
CA THR A 221 -2.31 -20.38 -0.32
C THR A 221 -1.41 -21.62 -0.32
N SER A 222 -0.12 -21.46 -0.65
CA SER A 222 0.84 -22.57 -0.69
C SER A 222 1.16 -23.15 0.71
N VAL A 223 0.99 -22.37 1.77
CA VAL A 223 1.24 -22.78 3.17
C VAL A 223 -0.04 -22.83 4.01
N ARG A 224 -1.19 -22.90 3.36
CA ARG A 224 -2.49 -22.85 4.04
C ARG A 224 -2.64 -23.90 5.12
N GLU A 225 -2.31 -25.15 4.84
CA GLU A 225 -2.41 -26.27 5.77
C GLU A 225 -1.53 -26.03 7.01
N THR A 226 -0.31 -25.55 6.81
CA THR A 226 0.61 -25.14 7.88
C THR A 226 -0.01 -24.09 8.80
N LEU A 227 -0.64 -23.06 8.21
CA LEU A 227 -1.29 -21.98 8.95
C LEU A 227 -2.56 -22.43 9.68
N GLU A 228 -3.28 -23.42 9.15
CA GLU A 228 -4.50 -23.97 9.76
C GLU A 228 -4.19 -24.94 10.91
N THR A 229 -3.12 -25.74 10.78
CA THR A 229 -2.76 -26.79 11.75
C THR A 229 -1.76 -26.32 12.80
N GLY A 230 -1.03 -25.23 12.56
CA GLY A 230 0.07 -24.78 13.42
C GLY A 230 1.33 -25.65 13.35
N HIS A 231 1.40 -26.58 12.39
CA HIS A 231 2.53 -27.49 12.22
C HIS A 231 3.07 -27.40 10.79
N ALA A 232 4.40 -27.41 10.65
CA ALA A 232 5.02 -27.60 9.34
C ALA A 232 4.59 -28.98 8.79
N PRO A 233 4.27 -29.09 7.49
CA PRO A 233 3.92 -30.37 6.90
C PRO A 233 5.07 -31.36 7.17
N THR A 234 4.75 -32.46 7.82
CA THR A 234 5.68 -33.56 7.95
C THR A 234 5.96 -34.02 6.53
N GLN A 235 7.19 -33.81 6.05
CA GLN A 235 7.57 -34.38 4.75
C GLN A 235 7.25 -35.86 4.84
N PRO A 236 6.42 -36.42 3.92
CA PRO A 236 6.30 -37.86 3.84
C PRO A 236 7.72 -38.38 3.63
N THR A 237 8.17 -39.24 4.53
CA THR A 237 9.43 -39.95 4.41
C THR A 237 9.27 -40.94 3.26
N HIS A 238 9.27 -40.40 2.03
CA HIS A 238 9.14 -41.19 0.78
C HIS A 238 10.44 -41.90 0.42
N ARG A 239 11.17 -42.41 1.40
CA ARG A 239 12.36 -43.22 1.17
C ARG A 239 12.21 -44.66 1.63
N ALA A 240 11.16 -44.98 2.40
CA ALA A 240 10.92 -46.35 2.84
C ALA A 240 10.10 -47.19 1.82
N ASP A 241 9.20 -46.52 1.07
CA ASP A 241 8.28 -47.27 0.16
C ASP A 241 8.88 -47.71 -1.16
N VAL A 242 9.98 -47.12 -1.63
CA VAL A 242 10.61 -47.52 -2.91
C VAL A 242 11.46 -48.75 -2.75
N ASP A 243 12.13 -48.90 -1.62
CA ASP A 243 12.94 -50.11 -1.35
C ASP A 243 12.06 -51.31 -1.04
N GLU A 244 10.89 -51.09 -0.39
CA GLU A 244 9.92 -52.17 -0.11
C GLU A 244 9.18 -52.64 -1.38
N ILE A 245 9.00 -51.77 -2.38
CA ILE A 245 8.40 -52.16 -3.68
C ILE A 245 9.44 -52.88 -4.56
N LEU A 246 10.73 -52.58 -4.44
CA LEU A 246 11.78 -53.23 -5.19
C LEU A 246 12.08 -54.63 -4.68
N ASP A 247 11.82 -54.91 -3.40
CA ASP A 247 11.96 -56.24 -2.83
C ASP A 247 10.77 -57.21 -3.16
N LEU A 248 9.72 -56.67 -3.76
CA LEU A 248 8.53 -57.44 -4.18
C LEU A 248 8.50 -57.78 -5.69
N LEU A 249 9.53 -57.38 -6.45
CA LEU A 249 9.72 -57.67 -7.89
C LEU A 249 10.88 -58.61 -8.12
#